data_a5f57db46dc574f6bf43c9dc22570732
#
_entry.id   a5f57db46dc574f6bf43c9dc22570732
#
_cell.length_a   1.000
_cell.length_b   1.000
_cell.length_c   1.000
_cell.angle_alpha   90.00
_cell.angle_beta   90.00
_cell.angle_gamma   90.00
#
_symmetry.space_group_name_H-M   'P 1'
#
loop_
_entity.id
_entity.type
_entity.pdbx_description
1 polymer ?
#
loop_
_entity_poly.entity_id
_entity_poly.type
_entity_poly.pdbx_seq_one_letter_code
_entity_poly.pdbx_strand_id
1 'polypeptide(L)'
;LEKEGISIVQLGSKDCVQLNGCYQAVGQCDFNQRSYIIKKSLLHLSVNNESCHVASSYGKKIVTLFPYNCYVGQYKPYWSNTEDASFLQEKADAEKPSYSIEESPKSINNIKPEDVAKEVLKKLNLFNSEDTEWQYKTVKIGSSYNRRRIDSNLTHLLDSSKLGVSSLIVRMDLNFNEDNLVQQLSSCPCSIITNKPIKDEIIEKYHKSILELVYYVTEDHSVNFVKKLKSKSVNYILRSRLEESQVNDLKIDYIDYGLLHHTKPKSKKDFKELKGKNNLYYKSNYSIVHNGKFYPNSAALLRLKHASETLKQEVNEVIDDPLFWEEIEHFHIFEKNS
;
A
#
# COMPACT_ATOMS: atom_id res chain seq x y z
N LEU A 1 -8.70 21.99 -8.84
CA LEU A 1 -8.07 23.13 -8.14
C LEU A 1 -7.05 23.84 -9.00
N GLU A 2 -6.17 23.12 -9.71
CA GLU A 2 -5.17 23.73 -10.58
C GLU A 2 -5.80 24.62 -11.70
N LYS A 3 -6.90 24.15 -12.30
CA LYS A 3 -7.67 24.94 -13.31
C LYS A 3 -8.22 26.25 -12.75
N GLU A 4 -8.44 26.30 -11.43
CA GLU A 4 -8.92 27.48 -10.71
C GLU A 4 -7.76 28.33 -10.15
N GLY A 5 -6.52 28.04 -10.54
CA GLY A 5 -5.34 28.74 -10.05
C GLY A 5 -4.99 28.48 -8.57
N ILE A 6 -5.55 27.42 -7.98
CA ILE A 6 -5.32 27.06 -6.58
C ILE A 6 -4.19 26.04 -6.49
N SER A 7 -3.11 26.45 -5.85
CA SER A 7 -1.97 25.58 -5.59
C SER A 7 -2.18 24.73 -4.34
N ILE A 8 -1.74 23.47 -4.40
CA ILE A 8 -1.75 22.54 -3.26
C ILE A 8 -0.34 22.48 -2.69
N VAL A 9 -0.20 22.70 -1.37
CA VAL A 9 1.07 22.57 -0.65
C VAL A 9 0.96 21.37 0.29
N GLN A 10 1.84 20.39 0.14
CA GLN A 10 1.91 19.25 1.03
C GLN A 10 2.87 19.54 2.21
N LEU A 11 2.33 19.46 3.42
CA LEU A 11 3.07 19.53 4.69
C LEU A 11 3.17 18.14 5.31
N GLY A 12 4.23 17.87 6.05
CA GLY A 12 4.40 16.61 6.77
C GLY A 12 5.79 16.41 7.35
N SER A 13 5.98 15.31 8.08
CA SER A 13 7.29 14.83 8.54
C SER A 13 8.08 14.23 7.38
N LYS A 14 9.38 13.99 7.58
CA LYS A 14 10.28 13.38 6.58
C LYS A 14 9.80 12.01 6.09
N ASP A 15 9.04 11.29 6.93
CA ASP A 15 8.55 9.95 6.65
C ASP A 15 7.22 9.93 5.87
N CYS A 16 6.65 11.11 5.60
CA CYS A 16 5.41 11.20 4.83
C CYS A 16 5.65 10.90 3.36
N VAL A 17 4.74 10.12 2.76
CA VAL A 17 4.73 9.87 1.32
C VAL A 17 4.50 11.18 0.58
N GLN A 18 5.36 11.50 -0.38
CA GLN A 18 5.22 12.67 -1.22
C GLN A 18 4.16 12.43 -2.31
N LEU A 19 3.22 13.35 -2.42
CA LEU A 19 2.13 13.30 -3.40
C LEU A 19 2.54 14.04 -4.69
N ASN A 20 2.20 13.47 -5.83
CA ASN A 20 2.39 14.14 -7.11
C ASN A 20 1.38 15.29 -7.27
N GLY A 21 1.78 16.36 -7.96
CA GLY A 21 0.89 17.51 -8.23
C GLY A 21 0.75 18.49 -7.06
N CYS A 22 1.62 18.40 -6.05
CA CYS A 22 1.66 19.32 -4.92
C CYS A 22 3.03 20.00 -4.82
N TYR A 23 3.08 21.23 -4.32
CA TYR A 23 4.33 21.82 -3.84
C TYR A 23 4.78 21.10 -2.58
N GLN A 24 5.99 20.54 -2.62
CA GLN A 24 6.49 19.70 -1.54
C GLN A 24 7.17 20.52 -0.46
N ALA A 25 6.64 20.48 0.76
CA ALA A 25 7.27 21.02 1.96
C ALA A 25 7.44 19.94 3.05
N VAL A 26 7.39 18.67 2.66
CA VAL A 26 7.51 17.50 3.52
C VAL A 26 8.92 17.44 4.12
N GLY A 27 9.02 17.47 5.45
CA GLY A 27 10.29 17.44 6.19
C GLY A 27 11.16 18.69 6.05
N GLN A 28 10.65 19.76 5.41
CA GLN A 28 11.41 20.99 5.14
C GLN A 28 11.06 22.12 6.10
N CYS A 29 9.96 22.03 6.83
CA CYS A 29 9.43 23.08 7.68
C CYS A 29 9.42 22.65 9.14
N ASP A 30 9.82 23.57 10.05
CA ASP A 30 9.55 23.46 11.47
C ASP A 30 8.07 23.78 11.79
N PHE A 31 7.70 23.69 13.06
CA PHE A 31 6.31 23.95 13.49
C PHE A 31 5.84 25.37 13.16
N ASN A 32 6.67 26.40 13.37
CA ASN A 32 6.30 27.78 13.13
C ASN A 32 6.13 28.07 11.64
N GLN A 33 7.02 27.53 10.81
CA GLN A 33 6.93 27.65 9.36
C GLN A 33 5.68 26.95 8.82
N ARG A 34 5.37 25.73 9.30
CA ARG A 34 4.12 25.05 8.96
C ARG A 34 2.89 25.84 9.37
N SER A 35 2.89 26.37 10.59
CA SER A 35 1.80 27.21 11.11
C SER A 35 1.60 28.47 10.28
N TYR A 36 2.69 29.10 9.81
CA TYR A 36 2.63 30.27 8.92
C TYR A 36 2.04 29.91 7.55
N ILE A 37 2.41 28.78 6.96
CA ILE A 37 1.84 28.31 5.70
C ILE A 37 0.33 28.05 5.86
N ILE A 38 -0.07 27.38 6.96
CA ILE A 38 -1.48 27.14 7.29
C ILE A 38 -2.23 28.47 7.45
N LYS A 39 -1.65 29.44 8.15
CA LYS A 39 -2.23 30.78 8.31
C LYS A 39 -2.49 31.48 6.97
N LYS A 40 -1.64 31.24 5.97
CA LYS A 40 -1.75 31.85 4.62
C LYS A 40 -2.63 31.04 3.66
N SER A 41 -3.01 29.82 4.01
CA SER A 41 -3.85 28.98 3.14
C SER A 41 -5.30 29.45 3.05
N LEU A 42 -5.98 29.11 1.98
CA LEU A 42 -7.42 29.30 1.78
C LEU A 42 -8.21 28.25 2.57
N LEU A 43 -7.70 27.02 2.59
CA LEU A 43 -8.30 25.87 3.25
C LEU A 43 -7.20 24.94 3.74
N HIS A 44 -7.45 24.25 4.84
CA HIS A 44 -6.59 23.19 5.35
C HIS A 44 -7.31 21.84 5.29
N LEU A 45 -6.69 20.86 4.60
CA LEU A 45 -7.14 19.48 4.56
C LEU A 45 -6.14 18.61 5.32
N SER A 46 -6.60 17.86 6.31
CA SER A 46 -5.74 16.97 7.09
C SER A 46 -6.51 15.80 7.71
N VAL A 47 -5.79 14.81 8.23
CA VAL A 47 -6.33 13.91 9.23
C VAL A 47 -6.43 14.65 10.58
N ASN A 48 -7.13 14.06 11.55
CA ASN A 48 -7.18 14.60 12.91
C ASN A 48 -5.79 14.58 13.56
N ASN A 49 -5.15 15.73 13.59
CA ASN A 49 -3.82 15.96 14.17
C ASN A 49 -3.65 17.42 14.61
N GLU A 50 -2.47 17.79 15.09
CA GLU A 50 -2.16 19.15 15.54
C GLU A 50 -2.45 20.25 14.50
N SER A 51 -2.24 19.97 13.21
CA SER A 51 -2.36 20.98 12.16
C SER A 51 -3.80 21.46 11.93
N CYS A 52 -4.81 20.60 12.14
CA CYS A 52 -6.21 21.02 12.06
C CYS A 52 -6.60 21.96 13.20
N HIS A 53 -6.02 21.79 14.39
CA HIS A 53 -6.21 22.71 15.51
C HIS A 53 -5.53 24.05 15.26
N VAL A 54 -4.34 24.05 14.66
CA VAL A 54 -3.64 25.28 14.23
C VAL A 54 -4.47 26.01 13.17
N ALA A 55 -4.98 25.31 12.16
CA ALA A 55 -5.84 25.91 11.14
C ALA A 55 -7.11 26.54 11.74
N SER A 56 -7.74 25.83 12.66
CA SER A 56 -8.92 26.30 13.39
C SER A 56 -8.63 27.59 14.18
N SER A 57 -7.49 27.65 14.90
CA SER A 57 -7.10 28.83 15.69
C SER A 57 -6.86 30.08 14.82
N TYR A 58 -6.54 29.90 13.55
CA TYR A 58 -6.42 30.99 12.57
C TYR A 58 -7.72 31.27 11.80
N GLY A 59 -8.85 30.64 12.17
CA GLY A 59 -10.13 30.81 11.50
C GLY A 59 -10.11 30.37 10.03
N LYS A 60 -9.33 29.31 9.73
CA LYS A 60 -9.28 28.77 8.36
C LYS A 60 -10.41 27.81 8.09
N LYS A 61 -10.82 27.74 6.83
CA LYS A 61 -11.68 26.67 6.36
C LYS A 61 -10.96 25.34 6.49
N ILE A 62 -11.61 24.33 7.08
CA ILE A 62 -11.01 23.03 7.36
C ILE A 62 -11.87 21.89 6.85
N VAL A 63 -11.19 20.88 6.28
CA VAL A 63 -11.74 19.55 6.03
C VAL A 63 -10.84 18.57 6.76
N THR A 64 -11.39 17.87 7.77
CA THR A 64 -10.61 16.92 8.59
C THR A 64 -11.19 15.53 8.51
N LEU A 65 -10.30 14.55 8.30
CA LEU A 65 -10.65 13.14 8.20
C LEU A 65 -10.44 12.49 9.56
N PHE A 66 -11.44 11.75 10.02
CA PHE A 66 -11.42 11.05 11.30
C PHE A 66 -11.47 9.53 11.09
N PRO A 67 -10.63 8.75 11.79
CA PRO A 67 -10.82 7.32 11.87
C PRO A 67 -12.06 7.00 12.69
N TYR A 68 -12.65 5.84 12.48
CA TYR A 68 -13.91 5.43 13.13
C TYR A 68 -13.82 5.37 14.66
N ASN A 69 -12.67 4.96 15.20
CA ASN A 69 -12.43 4.88 16.64
C ASN A 69 -12.24 6.23 17.34
N CYS A 70 -12.26 7.34 16.59
CA CYS A 70 -12.08 8.68 17.12
C CYS A 70 -13.44 9.41 17.20
N TYR A 71 -13.90 9.76 18.38
CA TYR A 71 -15.16 10.50 18.55
C TYR A 71 -15.02 11.96 18.12
N VAL A 72 -15.61 12.31 16.98
CA VAL A 72 -15.51 13.65 16.38
C VAL A 72 -15.91 14.75 17.35
N GLY A 73 -16.98 14.58 18.12
CA GLY A 73 -17.47 15.55 19.10
C GLY A 73 -16.44 15.95 20.15
N GLN A 74 -15.55 15.05 20.52
CA GLN A 74 -14.50 15.27 21.53
C GLN A 74 -13.20 15.81 20.92
N TYR A 75 -12.83 15.35 19.72
CA TYR A 75 -11.51 15.60 19.13
C TYR A 75 -11.52 16.63 18.01
N LYS A 76 -12.68 17.15 17.61
CA LYS A 76 -12.76 18.23 16.62
C LYS A 76 -12.06 19.51 17.12
N PRO A 77 -11.47 20.31 16.23
CA PRO A 77 -10.88 21.59 16.59
C PRO A 77 -11.87 22.51 17.29
N TYR A 78 -11.48 23.06 18.43
CA TYR A 78 -12.35 23.84 19.31
C TYR A 78 -12.87 25.14 18.68
N TRP A 79 -11.98 25.85 17.98
CA TRP A 79 -12.31 27.19 17.40
C TRP A 79 -12.97 27.13 16.01
N SER A 80 -13.29 25.94 15.51
CA SER A 80 -13.91 25.83 14.19
C SER A 80 -15.40 26.13 14.24
N ASN A 81 -15.86 26.99 13.32
CA ASN A 81 -17.29 27.17 13.04
C ASN A 81 -17.82 26.00 12.21
N THR A 82 -19.09 25.66 12.37
CA THR A 82 -19.76 24.62 11.58
C THR A 82 -19.81 24.96 10.11
N GLU A 83 -19.87 26.23 9.74
CA GLU A 83 -19.87 26.71 8.36
C GLU A 83 -18.51 26.55 7.67
N ASP A 84 -17.42 26.74 8.41
CA ASP A 84 -16.05 26.69 7.89
C ASP A 84 -15.38 25.33 8.04
N ALA A 85 -15.98 24.41 8.80
CA ALA A 85 -15.40 23.09 9.07
C ALA A 85 -16.27 21.95 8.53
N SER A 86 -15.61 20.96 7.92
CA SER A 86 -16.20 19.66 7.58
C SER A 86 -15.38 18.55 8.22
N PHE A 87 -16.08 17.62 8.89
CA PHE A 87 -15.49 16.48 9.57
C PHE A 87 -16.01 15.21 8.91
N LEU A 88 -15.13 14.52 8.17
CA LEU A 88 -15.48 13.31 7.46
C LEU A 88 -15.06 12.09 8.27
N GLN A 89 -16.00 11.19 8.49
CA GLN A 89 -15.79 9.92 9.19
C GLN A 89 -16.70 8.87 8.56
N GLU A 90 -16.11 7.78 8.11
CA GLU A 90 -16.89 6.62 7.66
C GLU A 90 -17.27 5.74 8.84
N LYS A 91 -18.48 5.18 8.78
CA LYS A 91 -18.90 4.15 9.72
C LYS A 91 -18.13 2.87 9.39
N ALA A 92 -17.56 2.22 10.40
CA ALA A 92 -17.02 0.88 10.21
C ALA A 92 -18.17 -0.08 9.84
N ASP A 93 -17.95 -0.92 8.83
CA ASP A 93 -18.82 -2.07 8.59
C ASP A 93 -18.82 -2.94 9.85
N ALA A 94 -19.86 -2.88 10.64
CA ALA A 94 -20.25 -3.75 11.78
C ALA A 94 -19.16 -4.44 12.64
N GLU A 95 -17.88 -4.24 12.35
CA GLU A 95 -16.76 -4.76 13.13
C GLU A 95 -16.50 -3.83 14.33
N LYS A 96 -16.21 -4.43 15.47
CA LYS A 96 -15.87 -3.67 16.68
C LYS A 96 -14.72 -2.73 16.40
N PRO A 97 -14.76 -1.47 16.88
CA PRO A 97 -13.63 -0.55 16.72
C PRO A 97 -12.38 -1.19 17.32
N SER A 98 -11.26 -1.05 16.61
CA SER A 98 -9.96 -1.43 17.15
C SER A 98 -9.59 -0.46 18.27
N TYR A 99 -9.31 -0.97 19.46
CA TYR A 99 -8.77 -0.19 20.59
C TYR A 99 -7.23 -0.18 20.56
N SER A 100 -6.62 -0.72 19.51
CA SER A 100 -5.17 -0.67 19.31
C SER A 100 -4.72 0.75 18.98
N ILE A 101 -3.53 1.12 19.42
CA ILE A 101 -2.86 2.38 19.04
C ILE A 101 -2.72 2.46 17.51
N GLU A 102 -2.49 1.31 16.87
CA GLU A 102 -2.50 1.19 15.41
C GLU A 102 -3.74 0.42 14.96
N GLU A 103 -4.66 1.13 14.31
CA GLU A 103 -5.84 0.53 13.71
C GLU A 103 -5.44 -0.25 12.45
N SER A 104 -5.84 -1.53 12.37
CA SER A 104 -5.62 -2.37 11.19
C SER A 104 -6.86 -3.23 10.89
N PRO A 105 -7.48 -3.09 9.71
CA PRO A 105 -7.23 -2.06 8.68
C PRO A 105 -7.60 -0.65 9.16
N LYS A 106 -6.98 0.37 8.59
CA LYS A 106 -7.28 1.78 8.94
C LYS A 106 -8.64 2.18 8.37
N SER A 107 -9.61 2.44 9.24
CA SER A 107 -10.98 2.84 8.83
C SER A 107 -11.04 4.16 8.07
N ILE A 108 -10.07 5.05 8.27
CA ILE A 108 -9.94 6.30 7.51
C ILE A 108 -9.81 6.05 5.99
N ASN A 109 -9.31 4.89 5.58
CA ASN A 109 -9.21 4.50 4.17
C ASN A 109 -10.58 4.20 3.53
N ASN A 110 -11.64 4.08 4.31
CA ASN A 110 -13.01 3.90 3.81
C ASN A 110 -13.63 5.23 3.36
N ILE A 111 -13.08 6.38 3.79
CA ILE A 111 -13.52 7.70 3.32
C ILE A 111 -13.19 7.82 1.84
N LYS A 112 -14.21 8.04 1.01
CA LYS A 112 -14.02 8.10 -0.44
C LYS A 112 -13.32 9.40 -0.85
N PRO A 113 -12.31 9.35 -1.74
CA PRO A 113 -11.64 10.55 -2.25
C PRO A 113 -12.60 11.58 -2.86
N GLU A 114 -13.68 11.11 -3.50
CA GLU A 114 -14.72 11.95 -4.08
C GLU A 114 -15.46 12.78 -3.01
N ASP A 115 -15.75 12.16 -1.85
CA ASP A 115 -16.41 12.86 -0.74
C ASP A 115 -15.51 13.93 -0.13
N VAL A 116 -14.21 13.61 0.00
CA VAL A 116 -13.20 14.58 0.44
C VAL A 116 -13.12 15.75 -0.54
N ALA A 117 -13.01 15.46 -1.84
CA ALA A 117 -12.91 16.48 -2.88
C ALA A 117 -14.18 17.34 -2.94
N LYS A 118 -15.36 16.74 -2.81
CA LYS A 118 -16.64 17.45 -2.75
C LYS A 118 -16.68 18.45 -1.59
N GLU A 119 -16.27 18.03 -0.39
CA GLU A 119 -16.26 18.93 0.77
C GLU A 119 -15.22 20.06 0.62
N VAL A 120 -14.05 19.78 0.06
CA VAL A 120 -13.04 20.80 -0.25
C VAL A 120 -13.61 21.84 -1.24
N LEU A 121 -14.22 21.38 -2.35
CA LEU A 121 -14.80 22.27 -3.36
C LEU A 121 -15.95 23.11 -2.79
N LYS A 122 -16.82 22.51 -1.96
CA LYS A 122 -17.89 23.26 -1.25
C LYS A 122 -17.32 24.36 -0.38
N LYS A 123 -16.31 24.05 0.46
CA LYS A 123 -15.68 25.04 1.34
C LYS A 123 -14.98 26.17 0.57
N LEU A 124 -14.49 25.89 -0.63
CA LEU A 124 -13.89 26.88 -1.51
C LEU A 124 -14.92 27.65 -2.36
N ASN A 125 -16.22 27.31 -2.27
CA ASN A 125 -17.30 27.82 -3.12
C ASN A 125 -17.08 27.53 -4.63
N LEU A 126 -16.45 26.41 -4.93
CA LEU A 126 -16.16 25.93 -6.29
C LEU A 126 -17.01 24.71 -6.69
N PHE A 127 -17.85 24.23 -5.77
CA PHE A 127 -18.69 23.07 -6.04
C PHE A 127 -19.98 23.49 -6.75
N ASN A 128 -20.12 23.05 -7.99
CA ASN A 128 -21.37 23.12 -8.73
C ASN A 128 -21.90 21.69 -8.91
N SER A 129 -23.06 21.39 -8.33
CA SER A 129 -23.65 20.04 -8.37
C SER A 129 -24.00 19.57 -9.78
N GLU A 130 -24.25 20.49 -10.70
CA GLU A 130 -24.62 20.18 -12.08
C GLU A 130 -23.42 19.90 -12.99
N ASP A 131 -22.25 20.49 -12.66
CA ASP A 131 -21.04 20.36 -13.48
C ASP A 131 -20.02 19.37 -12.93
N THR A 132 -20.24 18.83 -11.72
CA THR A 132 -19.25 17.95 -11.06
C THR A 132 -19.68 16.49 -11.18
N GLU A 133 -19.66 15.97 -12.40
CA GLU A 133 -19.72 14.52 -12.60
C GLU A 133 -18.31 13.94 -12.43
N TRP A 134 -18.17 13.07 -11.45
CA TRP A 134 -16.95 12.30 -11.31
C TRP A 134 -16.87 11.24 -12.41
N GLN A 135 -15.85 11.30 -13.24
CA GLN A 135 -15.63 10.30 -14.29
C GLN A 135 -15.46 8.89 -13.72
N TYR A 136 -14.95 8.80 -12.51
CA TYR A 136 -14.69 7.55 -11.80
C TYR A 136 -15.20 7.63 -10.37
N LYS A 137 -15.69 6.49 -9.87
CA LYS A 137 -16.12 6.31 -8.48
C LYS A 137 -15.21 5.30 -7.80
N THR A 138 -14.62 5.67 -6.68
CA THR A 138 -13.79 4.75 -5.88
C THR A 138 -14.64 3.63 -5.31
N VAL A 139 -14.23 2.40 -5.58
CA VAL A 139 -14.83 1.19 -5.01
C VAL A 139 -14.03 0.71 -3.80
N LYS A 140 -12.71 0.59 -3.95
CA LYS A 140 -11.81 0.15 -2.88
C LYS A 140 -10.43 0.78 -3.04
N ILE A 141 -9.85 1.20 -1.92
CA ILE A 141 -8.42 1.50 -1.84
C ILE A 141 -7.79 0.41 -0.97
N GLY A 142 -6.86 -0.34 -1.55
CA GLY A 142 -6.15 -1.38 -0.82
C GLY A 142 -5.29 -0.80 0.31
N SER A 143 -5.18 -1.52 1.42
CA SER A 143 -4.46 -1.06 2.62
C SER A 143 -2.98 -0.76 2.38
N SER A 144 -2.39 -1.39 1.38
CA SER A 144 -1.00 -1.21 0.96
C SER A 144 -0.81 -0.32 -0.26
N TYR A 145 -1.89 0.26 -0.82
CA TYR A 145 -1.82 1.09 -2.02
C TYR A 145 -0.95 2.33 -1.83
N ASN A 146 -0.92 2.91 -0.62
CA ASN A 146 -0.10 4.09 -0.31
C ASN A 146 1.41 3.80 -0.26
N ARG A 147 1.80 2.53 -0.24
CA ARG A 147 3.20 2.10 -0.18
C ARG A 147 3.62 1.57 -1.54
N ARG A 148 4.53 2.29 -2.18
CA ARG A 148 5.11 1.81 -3.44
C ARG A 148 5.93 0.56 -3.18
N ARG A 149 5.61 -0.52 -3.90
CA ARG A 149 6.34 -1.78 -3.88
C ARG A 149 6.88 -2.10 -5.26
N ILE A 150 8.17 -2.37 -5.34
CA ILE A 150 8.83 -2.81 -6.56
C ILE A 150 9.57 -4.11 -6.26
N ASP A 151 9.22 -5.15 -6.99
CA ASP A 151 9.84 -6.46 -6.91
C ASP A 151 10.74 -6.71 -8.13
N SER A 152 11.77 -7.54 -7.97
CA SER A 152 12.66 -7.99 -9.04
C SER A 152 12.37 -9.44 -9.41
N ASN A 153 12.21 -9.71 -10.69
CA ASN A 153 12.18 -11.07 -11.23
C ASN A 153 13.56 -11.59 -11.67
N LEU A 154 14.62 -11.02 -11.13
CA LEU A 154 16.03 -11.44 -11.32
C LEU A 154 16.47 -11.58 -12.80
N THR A 155 15.93 -10.81 -13.70
CA THR A 155 16.39 -10.79 -15.11
C THR A 155 17.56 -9.82 -15.33
N HIS A 156 17.75 -8.87 -14.40
CA HIS A 156 18.88 -7.94 -14.34
C HIS A 156 19.00 -7.36 -12.92
N LEU A 157 20.14 -6.78 -12.61
CA LEU A 157 20.38 -6.15 -11.32
C LEU A 157 19.55 -4.89 -11.15
N LEU A 158 18.95 -4.74 -9.98
CA LEU A 158 18.21 -3.55 -9.62
C LEU A 158 18.86 -2.87 -8.42
N ASP A 159 18.87 -1.55 -8.46
CA ASP A 159 19.32 -0.70 -7.38
C ASP A 159 18.10 -0.01 -6.74
N SER A 160 17.83 -0.35 -5.47
CA SER A 160 16.70 0.20 -4.74
C SER A 160 16.72 1.71 -4.62
N SER A 161 17.91 2.31 -4.51
CA SER A 161 18.09 3.77 -4.40
C SER A 161 17.65 4.49 -5.68
N LYS A 162 17.97 3.94 -6.85
CA LYS A 162 17.56 4.49 -8.14
C LYS A 162 16.06 4.35 -8.41
N LEU A 163 15.43 3.36 -7.80
CA LEU A 163 13.99 3.12 -7.93
C LEU A 163 13.15 3.90 -6.90
N GLY A 164 13.81 4.56 -5.95
CA GLY A 164 13.14 5.32 -4.89
C GLY A 164 12.31 4.43 -3.94
N VAL A 165 12.79 3.23 -3.65
CA VAL A 165 12.19 2.29 -2.69
C VAL A 165 13.16 2.00 -1.54
N SER A 166 12.60 1.79 -0.35
CA SER A 166 13.40 1.51 0.86
C SER A 166 14.05 0.13 0.84
N SER A 167 13.41 -0.83 0.18
CA SER A 167 13.91 -2.20 0.04
C SER A 167 13.45 -2.82 -1.27
N LEU A 168 14.27 -3.71 -1.80
CA LEU A 168 13.95 -4.49 -2.99
C LEU A 168 13.49 -5.88 -2.54
N ILE A 169 12.44 -6.41 -3.16
CA ILE A 169 12.01 -7.78 -2.96
C ILE A 169 12.35 -8.60 -4.20
N VAL A 170 13.08 -9.67 -4.01
CA VAL A 170 13.48 -10.60 -5.07
C VAL A 170 12.50 -11.76 -5.14
N ARG A 171 11.92 -12.00 -6.33
CA ARG A 171 10.86 -12.99 -6.59
C ARG A 171 11.44 -14.28 -7.16
N MET A 172 12.17 -15.05 -6.30
CA MET A 172 12.67 -16.38 -6.65
C MET A 172 11.55 -17.40 -6.88
N ASP A 173 10.35 -17.15 -6.33
CA ASP A 173 9.15 -17.96 -6.56
C ASP A 173 8.62 -17.86 -8.00
N LEU A 174 8.92 -16.77 -8.71
CA LEU A 174 8.55 -16.55 -10.10
C LEU A 174 9.67 -16.92 -11.09
N ASN A 175 10.93 -16.70 -10.68
CA ASN A 175 12.11 -17.01 -11.48
C ASN A 175 13.26 -17.44 -10.54
N PHE A 176 13.41 -18.74 -10.39
CA PHE A 176 14.45 -19.30 -9.52
C PHE A 176 15.82 -19.28 -10.23
N ASN A 177 16.64 -18.28 -9.88
CA ASN A 177 17.98 -18.11 -10.42
C ASN A 177 18.96 -17.69 -9.32
N GLU A 178 19.75 -18.64 -8.84
CA GLU A 178 20.69 -18.44 -7.73
C GLU A 178 21.89 -17.59 -8.13
N ASP A 179 22.36 -17.66 -9.40
CA ASP A 179 23.51 -16.88 -9.85
C ASP A 179 23.18 -15.38 -9.88
N ASN A 180 21.99 -15.02 -10.37
CA ASN A 180 21.50 -13.65 -10.35
C ASN A 180 21.17 -13.20 -8.91
N LEU A 181 20.70 -14.09 -8.04
CA LEU A 181 20.50 -13.77 -6.63
C LEU A 181 21.83 -13.41 -5.95
N VAL A 182 22.89 -14.17 -6.21
CA VAL A 182 24.23 -13.89 -5.66
C VAL A 182 24.73 -12.51 -6.11
N GLN A 183 24.55 -12.17 -7.38
CA GLN A 183 24.92 -10.85 -7.89
C GLN A 183 24.11 -9.73 -7.21
N GLN A 184 22.79 -9.94 -7.03
CA GLN A 184 21.91 -8.96 -6.37
C GLN A 184 22.30 -8.75 -4.91
N LEU A 185 22.51 -9.84 -4.13
CA LEU A 185 22.91 -9.79 -2.72
C LEU A 185 24.31 -9.21 -2.51
N SER A 186 25.19 -9.31 -3.51
CA SER A 186 26.51 -8.68 -3.51
C SER A 186 26.42 -7.19 -3.74
N SER A 187 25.39 -6.71 -4.46
CA SER A 187 25.19 -5.31 -4.81
C SER A 187 24.45 -4.53 -3.71
N CYS A 188 23.36 -5.07 -3.20
CA CYS A 188 22.59 -4.41 -2.14
C CYS A 188 21.78 -5.43 -1.31
N PRO A 189 21.51 -5.14 -0.03
CA PRO A 189 20.60 -5.94 0.78
C PRO A 189 19.18 -5.95 0.17
N CYS A 190 18.53 -7.12 0.23
CA CYS A 190 17.18 -7.29 -0.28
C CYS A 190 16.38 -8.33 0.52
N SER A 191 15.06 -8.28 0.38
CA SER A 191 14.17 -9.33 0.83
C SER A 191 13.96 -10.37 -0.28
N ILE A 192 13.66 -11.61 0.08
CA ILE A 192 13.53 -12.72 -0.86
C ILE A 192 12.18 -13.40 -0.67
N ILE A 193 11.49 -13.70 -1.76
CA ILE A 193 10.35 -14.62 -1.78
C ILE A 193 10.74 -15.83 -2.61
N THR A 194 10.69 -17.01 -2.02
CA THR A 194 11.05 -18.27 -2.68
C THR A 194 10.09 -19.40 -2.35
N ASN A 195 9.89 -20.32 -3.29
CA ASN A 195 9.18 -21.58 -3.09
C ASN A 195 10.09 -22.81 -3.15
N LYS A 196 11.40 -22.58 -3.31
CA LYS A 196 12.42 -23.63 -3.33
C LYS A 196 13.54 -23.29 -2.35
N PRO A 197 14.21 -24.28 -1.76
CA PRO A 197 15.40 -24.05 -0.95
C PRO A 197 16.51 -23.37 -1.78
N ILE A 198 17.17 -22.40 -1.17
CA ILE A 198 18.39 -21.76 -1.70
C ILE A 198 19.59 -22.51 -1.16
N LYS A 199 20.64 -22.66 -1.97
CA LYS A 199 21.88 -23.35 -1.58
C LYS A 199 22.45 -22.82 -0.27
N ASP A 200 22.89 -23.73 0.58
CA ASP A 200 23.46 -23.44 1.90
C ASP A 200 24.63 -22.46 1.84
N GLU A 201 25.48 -22.57 0.81
CA GLU A 201 26.65 -21.70 0.60
C GLU A 201 26.25 -20.23 0.41
N ILE A 202 25.12 -19.99 -0.30
CA ILE A 202 24.59 -18.65 -0.51
C ILE A 202 24.09 -18.07 0.81
N ILE A 203 23.34 -18.86 1.58
CA ILE A 203 22.85 -18.43 2.90
C ILE A 203 24.02 -18.16 3.83
N GLU A 204 25.05 -19.03 3.85
CA GLU A 204 26.24 -18.84 4.68
C GLU A 204 26.95 -17.53 4.39
N LYS A 205 27.14 -17.24 3.11
CA LYS A 205 27.90 -16.07 2.67
C LYS A 205 27.12 -14.77 2.79
N TYR A 206 25.82 -14.79 2.49
CA TYR A 206 25.01 -13.58 2.31
C TYR A 206 23.90 -13.36 3.35
N HIS A 207 23.82 -14.16 4.45
CA HIS A 207 22.77 -14.05 5.46
C HIS A 207 22.57 -12.61 5.99
N LYS A 208 23.62 -11.79 6.08
CA LYS A 208 23.54 -10.39 6.53
C LYS A 208 22.94 -9.45 5.48
N SER A 209 22.99 -9.81 4.20
CA SER A 209 22.38 -9.06 3.10
C SER A 209 20.92 -9.45 2.85
N ILE A 210 20.41 -10.51 3.49
CA ILE A 210 19.03 -10.93 3.44
C ILE A 210 18.26 -10.20 4.54
N LEU A 211 17.41 -9.23 4.17
CA LEU A 211 16.62 -8.45 5.12
C LEU A 211 15.48 -9.29 5.72
N GLU A 212 14.76 -10.00 4.87
CA GLU A 212 13.68 -10.91 5.22
C GLU A 212 13.54 -11.97 4.12
N LEU A 213 13.19 -13.18 4.49
CA LEU A 213 12.94 -14.27 3.56
C LEU A 213 11.54 -14.86 3.77
N VAL A 214 10.69 -14.79 2.76
CA VAL A 214 9.38 -15.47 2.75
C VAL A 214 9.55 -16.79 2.02
N TYR A 215 9.39 -17.90 2.74
CA TYR A 215 9.45 -19.24 2.18
C TYR A 215 8.04 -19.80 1.99
N TYR A 216 7.65 -19.99 0.72
CA TYR A 216 6.42 -20.70 0.39
C TYR A 216 6.68 -22.21 0.44
N VAL A 217 6.22 -22.83 1.50
CA VAL A 217 6.30 -24.28 1.73
C VAL A 217 5.36 -24.98 0.76
N THR A 218 5.92 -25.82 -0.11
CA THR A 218 5.25 -26.64 -1.11
C THR A 218 5.35 -28.11 -0.77
N GLU A 219 4.86 -29.01 -1.60
CA GLU A 219 5.03 -30.47 -1.41
C GLU A 219 6.52 -30.87 -1.36
N ASP A 220 7.35 -30.21 -2.19
CA ASP A 220 8.82 -30.41 -2.22
C ASP A 220 9.54 -29.49 -1.22
N HIS A 221 9.05 -29.43 0.01
CA HIS A 221 9.60 -28.56 1.03
C HIS A 221 10.87 -29.11 1.68
N SER A 222 11.64 -28.24 2.36
CA SER A 222 12.85 -28.61 3.09
C SER A 222 12.89 -28.00 4.48
N VAL A 223 12.72 -28.82 5.50
CA VAL A 223 12.90 -28.42 6.90
C VAL A 223 14.36 -28.05 7.17
N ASN A 224 15.32 -28.73 6.53
CA ASN A 224 16.75 -28.44 6.68
C ASN A 224 17.10 -27.03 6.21
N PHE A 225 16.45 -26.54 5.16
CA PHE A 225 16.61 -25.16 4.69
C PHE A 225 16.20 -24.16 5.78
N VAL A 226 15.03 -24.36 6.41
CA VAL A 226 14.55 -23.48 7.49
C VAL A 226 15.44 -23.56 8.73
N LYS A 227 15.91 -24.75 9.08
CA LYS A 227 16.92 -24.95 10.14
C LYS A 227 18.18 -24.14 9.86
N LYS A 228 18.64 -24.11 8.61
CA LYS A 228 19.79 -23.30 8.19
C LYS A 228 19.53 -21.81 8.34
N LEU A 229 18.37 -21.30 7.88
CA LEU A 229 17.97 -19.90 8.05
C LEU A 229 17.99 -19.49 9.53
N LYS A 230 17.39 -20.31 10.41
CA LYS A 230 17.37 -20.08 11.85
C LYS A 230 18.79 -20.04 12.44
N SER A 231 19.65 -20.98 12.05
CA SER A 231 21.04 -21.06 12.55
C SER A 231 21.88 -19.83 12.16
N LYS A 232 21.56 -19.16 11.05
CA LYS A 232 22.23 -17.95 10.59
C LYS A 232 21.50 -16.67 11.00
N SER A 233 20.47 -16.77 11.84
CA SER A 233 19.65 -15.64 12.31
C SER A 233 19.05 -14.81 11.17
N VAL A 234 18.72 -15.44 10.04
CA VAL A 234 17.95 -14.80 8.97
C VAL A 234 16.52 -14.61 9.45
N ASN A 235 15.97 -13.43 9.28
CA ASN A 235 14.54 -13.20 9.52
C ASN A 235 13.72 -13.89 8.41
N TYR A 236 12.80 -14.78 8.77
CA TYR A 236 11.98 -15.50 7.79
C TYR A 236 10.53 -15.67 8.21
N ILE A 237 9.68 -15.82 7.21
CA ILE A 237 8.23 -16.08 7.34
C ILE A 237 7.91 -17.34 6.54
N LEU A 238 7.22 -18.30 7.17
CA LEU A 238 6.76 -19.52 6.50
C LEU A 238 5.31 -19.33 6.04
N ARG A 239 5.05 -19.58 4.77
CA ARG A 239 3.70 -19.54 4.17
C ARG A 239 3.45 -20.79 3.35
N SER A 240 2.19 -21.19 3.20
CA SER A 240 1.81 -22.27 2.26
C SER A 240 0.48 -21.96 1.58
N ARG A 241 0.36 -22.39 0.33
CA ARG A 241 -0.85 -22.32 -0.50
C ARG A 241 -1.47 -23.71 -0.73
N LEU A 242 -0.92 -24.74 -0.10
CA LEU A 242 -1.47 -26.10 -0.15
C LEU A 242 -2.84 -26.15 0.51
N GLU A 243 -3.56 -27.25 0.32
CA GLU A 243 -4.84 -27.49 0.97
C GLU A 243 -4.70 -27.48 2.50
N GLU A 244 -5.76 -27.07 3.22
CA GLU A 244 -5.71 -26.86 4.68
C GLU A 244 -5.30 -28.12 5.46
N SER A 245 -5.70 -29.30 5.00
CA SER A 245 -5.28 -30.58 5.58
C SER A 245 -3.77 -30.78 5.48
N GLN A 246 -3.20 -30.60 4.29
CA GLN A 246 -1.75 -30.71 4.05
C GLN A 246 -0.96 -29.68 4.88
N VAL A 247 -1.45 -28.45 4.98
CA VAL A 247 -0.82 -27.40 5.79
C VAL A 247 -0.81 -27.80 7.27
N ASN A 248 -1.89 -28.41 7.77
CA ASN A 248 -1.96 -28.85 9.16
C ASN A 248 -0.96 -29.95 9.48
N ASP A 249 -0.75 -30.89 8.56
CA ASP A 249 0.27 -31.91 8.68
C ASP A 249 1.69 -31.30 8.70
N LEU A 250 1.97 -30.38 7.77
CA LEU A 250 3.24 -29.68 7.69
C LEU A 250 3.55 -28.78 8.88
N LYS A 251 2.55 -28.27 9.60
CA LYS A 251 2.76 -27.48 10.83
C LYS A 251 3.56 -28.26 11.88
N ILE A 252 3.42 -29.59 11.91
CA ILE A 252 4.15 -30.45 12.85
C ILE A 252 5.65 -30.43 12.51
N ASP A 253 6.01 -30.48 11.22
CA ASP A 253 7.39 -30.49 10.77
C ASP A 253 8.11 -29.16 11.07
N TYR A 254 7.35 -28.07 11.13
CA TYR A 254 7.89 -26.71 11.33
C TYR A 254 7.70 -26.15 12.74
N ILE A 255 7.13 -26.93 13.69
CA ILE A 255 6.78 -26.45 15.03
C ILE A 255 7.96 -25.83 15.80
N ASP A 256 9.16 -26.37 15.62
CA ASP A 256 10.38 -25.87 16.26
C ASP A 256 10.99 -24.65 15.56
N TYR A 257 10.50 -24.30 14.37
CA TYR A 257 11.13 -23.29 13.52
C TYR A 257 10.27 -22.03 13.35
N GLY A 258 8.97 -22.15 13.45
CA GLY A 258 8.06 -21.00 13.35
C GLY A 258 6.65 -21.37 12.94
N LEU A 259 5.78 -20.38 12.95
CA LEU A 259 4.39 -20.56 12.55
C LEU A 259 4.26 -20.65 11.03
N LEU A 260 3.72 -21.76 10.54
CA LEU A 260 3.36 -21.91 9.13
C LEU A 260 1.98 -21.28 8.86
N HIS A 261 1.99 -20.17 8.15
CA HIS A 261 0.77 -19.44 7.78
C HIS A 261 0.13 -20.01 6.52
N HIS A 262 -1.13 -20.43 6.63
CA HIS A 262 -1.91 -20.86 5.47
C HIS A 262 -2.41 -19.63 4.70
N THR A 263 -2.12 -19.57 3.41
CA THR A 263 -2.61 -18.54 2.50
C THR A 263 -3.68 -19.14 1.59
N LYS A 264 -4.95 -18.92 1.93
CA LYS A 264 -6.07 -19.42 1.11
C LYS A 264 -6.11 -18.66 -0.23
N PRO A 265 -6.32 -19.36 -1.37
CA PRO A 265 -6.57 -18.71 -2.63
C PRO A 265 -7.77 -17.76 -2.52
N LYS A 266 -7.61 -16.54 -3.02
CA LYS A 266 -8.65 -15.52 -3.01
C LYS A 266 -9.22 -15.33 -4.42
N SER A 267 -10.46 -14.89 -4.50
CA SER A 267 -11.16 -14.60 -5.74
C SER A 267 -11.96 -13.30 -5.62
N LYS A 268 -12.51 -12.78 -6.72
CA LYS A 268 -13.39 -11.60 -6.69
C LYS A 268 -14.55 -11.75 -5.71
N LYS A 269 -15.05 -12.99 -5.51
CA LYS A 269 -16.20 -13.28 -4.62
C LYS A 269 -15.92 -12.99 -3.16
N ASP A 270 -14.63 -13.02 -2.75
CA ASP A 270 -14.22 -12.78 -1.37
C ASP A 270 -14.24 -11.29 -1.00
N PHE A 271 -14.40 -10.41 -2.00
CA PHE A 271 -14.44 -8.96 -1.84
C PHE A 271 -15.87 -8.44 -2.04
N LYS A 272 -16.58 -8.24 -0.93
CA LYS A 272 -18.00 -7.81 -0.93
C LYS A 272 -18.21 -6.48 -1.66
N GLU A 273 -17.28 -5.55 -1.52
CA GLU A 273 -17.27 -4.24 -2.14
C GLU A 273 -17.24 -4.26 -3.67
N LEU A 274 -16.75 -5.35 -4.27
CA LEU A 274 -16.67 -5.54 -5.71
C LEU A 274 -17.92 -6.23 -6.30
N LYS A 275 -18.81 -6.73 -5.44
CA LYS A 275 -20.00 -7.47 -5.87
C LYS A 275 -20.94 -6.57 -6.67
N GLY A 276 -21.36 -7.04 -7.83
CA GLY A 276 -22.32 -6.31 -8.69
C GLY A 276 -21.72 -5.08 -9.40
N LYS A 277 -20.42 -4.85 -9.28
CA LYS A 277 -19.74 -3.76 -9.99
C LYS A 277 -19.25 -4.22 -11.35
N ASN A 278 -19.49 -3.38 -12.36
CA ASN A 278 -19.05 -3.55 -13.74
C ASN A 278 -18.08 -2.41 -14.10
N ASN A 279 -17.34 -2.56 -15.20
CA ASN A 279 -16.40 -1.55 -15.69
C ASN A 279 -15.39 -1.10 -14.61
N LEU A 280 -14.84 -2.08 -13.88
CA LEU A 280 -13.83 -1.83 -12.86
C LEU A 280 -12.47 -1.61 -13.49
N TYR A 281 -11.76 -0.62 -12.96
CA TYR A 281 -10.37 -0.30 -13.29
C TYR A 281 -9.51 -0.51 -12.07
N TYR A 282 -8.29 -0.98 -12.29
CA TYR A 282 -7.36 -1.36 -11.25
C TYR A 282 -6.07 -0.61 -11.45
N LYS A 283 -5.77 0.34 -10.56
CA LYS A 283 -4.53 1.10 -10.57
C LYS A 283 -3.60 0.54 -9.51
N SER A 284 -2.47 0.02 -9.95
CA SER A 284 -1.49 -0.59 -9.06
C SER A 284 -0.49 0.43 -8.51
N ASN A 285 -0.11 0.29 -7.24
CA ASN A 285 1.10 0.87 -6.69
C ASN A 285 2.19 -0.22 -6.44
N TYR A 286 2.00 -1.37 -7.04
CA TYR A 286 2.91 -2.49 -7.06
C TYR A 286 3.42 -2.73 -8.47
N SER A 287 4.69 -3.05 -8.60
CA SER A 287 5.30 -3.37 -9.88
C SER A 287 6.31 -4.50 -9.72
N ILE A 288 6.34 -5.40 -10.70
CA ILE A 288 7.39 -6.41 -10.83
C ILE A 288 8.21 -6.07 -12.06
N VAL A 289 9.51 -5.96 -11.89
CA VAL A 289 10.43 -5.66 -12.99
C VAL A 289 10.92 -6.96 -13.63
N HIS A 290 10.72 -7.06 -14.95
CA HIS A 290 11.18 -8.18 -15.77
C HIS A 290 11.61 -7.65 -17.14
N ASN A 291 12.85 -7.92 -17.54
CA ASN A 291 13.44 -7.47 -18.80
C ASN A 291 13.25 -5.95 -19.07
N GLY A 292 13.45 -5.12 -18.04
CA GLY A 292 13.30 -3.66 -18.14
C GLY A 292 11.85 -3.15 -18.21
N LYS A 293 10.85 -4.03 -18.16
CA LYS A 293 9.44 -3.67 -18.15
C LYS A 293 8.82 -3.87 -16.77
N PHE A 294 7.80 -3.09 -16.49
CA PHE A 294 7.06 -3.10 -15.24
C PHE A 294 5.70 -3.80 -15.42
N TYR A 295 5.42 -4.78 -14.58
CA TYR A 295 4.15 -5.52 -14.55
C TYR A 295 3.40 -5.19 -13.26
N PRO A 296 2.09 -4.95 -13.29
CA PRO A 296 1.32 -4.47 -12.13
C PRO A 296 1.10 -5.52 -11.03
N ASN A 297 1.33 -6.79 -11.31
CA ASN A 297 1.17 -7.91 -10.37
C ASN A 297 1.81 -9.19 -10.92
N SER A 298 1.88 -10.23 -10.08
CA SER A 298 2.45 -11.53 -10.44
C SER A 298 1.68 -12.23 -11.58
N ALA A 299 0.35 -12.14 -11.60
CA ALA A 299 -0.47 -12.75 -12.63
C ALA A 299 -0.24 -12.09 -14.00
N ALA A 300 -0.09 -10.77 -14.04
CA ALA A 300 0.25 -10.03 -15.25
C ALA A 300 1.62 -10.45 -15.81
N LEU A 301 2.60 -10.60 -14.94
CA LEU A 301 3.93 -11.07 -15.32
C LEU A 301 3.89 -12.50 -15.92
N LEU A 302 3.25 -13.45 -15.23
CA LEU A 302 3.18 -14.84 -15.69
C LEU A 302 2.47 -14.98 -17.05
N ARG A 303 1.52 -14.09 -17.33
CA ARG A 303 0.80 -14.06 -18.62
C ARG A 303 1.42 -13.11 -19.64
N LEU A 304 2.50 -12.41 -19.29
CA LEU A 304 3.17 -11.37 -20.09
C LEU A 304 2.19 -10.30 -20.63
N LYS A 305 1.19 -9.95 -19.81
CA LYS A 305 0.17 -8.94 -20.12
C LYS A 305 0.39 -7.67 -19.30
N HIS A 306 -0.14 -6.55 -19.80
CA HIS A 306 -0.13 -5.26 -19.11
C HIS A 306 1.28 -4.76 -18.74
N ALA A 307 2.28 -5.09 -19.55
CA ALA A 307 3.63 -4.55 -19.41
C ALA A 307 3.64 -3.05 -19.72
N SER A 308 4.37 -2.28 -18.90
CA SER A 308 4.59 -0.84 -19.10
C SER A 308 6.08 -0.53 -19.09
N GLU A 309 6.48 0.51 -19.80
CA GLU A 309 7.84 1.07 -19.73
C GLU A 309 7.99 2.05 -18.56
N THR A 310 6.89 2.42 -17.93
CA THR A 310 6.85 3.35 -16.80
C THR A 310 6.26 2.70 -15.56
N LEU A 311 6.52 3.30 -14.39
CA LEU A 311 5.98 2.84 -13.10
C LEU A 311 4.49 3.17 -12.90
N LYS A 312 3.89 4.00 -13.76
CA LYS A 312 2.45 4.28 -13.72
C LYS A 312 1.73 3.24 -14.56
N GLN A 313 0.90 2.45 -13.91
CA GLN A 313 0.16 1.36 -14.56
C GLN A 313 -1.32 1.46 -14.22
N GLU A 314 -2.16 1.26 -15.25
CA GLU A 314 -3.60 1.09 -15.10
C GLU A 314 -3.97 -0.27 -15.72
N VAL A 315 -4.67 -1.09 -14.95
CA VAL A 315 -5.13 -2.40 -15.41
C VAL A 315 -6.63 -2.31 -15.58
N ASN A 316 -7.09 -2.35 -16.83
CA ASN A 316 -8.52 -2.23 -17.17
C ASN A 316 -9.27 -3.56 -17.03
N GLU A 317 -8.57 -4.67 -17.03
CA GLU A 317 -9.13 -6.01 -16.91
C GLU A 317 -8.61 -6.70 -15.66
N VAL A 318 -9.52 -7.30 -14.92
CA VAL A 318 -9.16 -8.21 -13.83
C VAL A 318 -8.61 -9.48 -14.43
N ILE A 319 -7.39 -9.81 -14.09
CA ILE A 319 -6.83 -11.13 -14.36
C ILE A 319 -7.43 -12.05 -13.30
N ASP A 320 -8.35 -12.92 -13.69
CA ASP A 320 -8.96 -13.91 -12.78
C ASP A 320 -7.93 -14.99 -12.43
N ASP A 321 -7.14 -14.70 -11.44
CA ASP A 321 -6.00 -15.48 -11.01
C ASP A 321 -5.81 -15.28 -9.49
N PRO A 322 -5.62 -16.35 -8.72
CA PRO A 322 -5.41 -16.24 -7.27
C PRO A 322 -4.28 -15.29 -6.89
N LEU A 323 -3.19 -15.25 -7.68
CA LEU A 323 -2.06 -14.35 -7.41
C LEU A 323 -2.44 -12.88 -7.51
N PHE A 324 -3.33 -12.51 -8.45
CA PHE A 324 -3.86 -11.15 -8.52
C PHE A 324 -4.63 -10.79 -7.25
N TRP A 325 -5.51 -11.68 -6.78
CA TRP A 325 -6.35 -11.43 -5.61
C TRP A 325 -5.58 -11.42 -4.30
N GLU A 326 -4.45 -12.13 -4.22
CA GLU A 326 -3.53 -12.03 -3.09
C GLU A 326 -2.85 -10.66 -3.00
N GLU A 327 -2.63 -10.02 -4.13
CA GLU A 327 -1.93 -8.74 -4.26
C GLU A 327 -2.88 -7.53 -4.32
N ILE A 328 -4.20 -7.74 -4.20
CA ILE A 328 -5.23 -6.70 -4.37
C ILE A 328 -5.09 -5.52 -3.40
N GLU A 329 -4.46 -5.72 -2.24
CA GLU A 329 -4.21 -4.66 -1.26
C GLU A 329 -3.22 -3.60 -1.75
N HIS A 330 -2.55 -3.83 -2.87
CA HIS A 330 -1.71 -2.85 -3.55
C HIS A 330 -2.45 -2.05 -4.62
N PHE A 331 -3.76 -2.26 -4.78
CA PHE A 331 -4.56 -1.64 -5.83
C PHE A 331 -5.56 -0.62 -5.30
N HIS A 332 -5.73 0.48 -6.06
CA HIS A 332 -6.89 1.33 -6.03
C HIS A 332 -7.87 0.84 -7.10
N ILE A 333 -9.08 0.51 -6.69
CA ILE A 333 -10.14 -0.02 -7.56
C ILE A 333 -11.23 1.03 -7.68
N PHE A 334 -11.53 1.39 -8.90
CA PHE A 334 -12.57 2.36 -9.23
C PHE A 334 -13.45 1.88 -10.37
N GLU A 335 -14.66 2.40 -10.42
CA GLU A 335 -15.67 2.12 -11.44
C GLU A 335 -15.84 3.37 -12.28
N LYS A 336 -15.85 3.24 -13.61
CA LYS A 336 -16.17 4.36 -14.50
C LYS A 336 -17.66 4.61 -14.44
N ASN A 337 -18.07 5.85 -14.20
CA ASN A 337 -19.46 6.25 -14.33
C ASN A 337 -19.85 6.14 -15.80
N SER A 338 -20.97 5.44 -16.05
CA SER A 338 -21.52 5.21 -17.39
C SER A 338 -22.20 6.46 -17.92
#